data_1a5a4366bf10b89c85aa1e0cc51fd753
#
_entry.id   1a5a4366bf10b89c85aa1e0cc51fd753
#
_cell.length_a   1.000
_cell.length_b   1.000
_cell.length_c   1.000
_cell.angle_alpha   90.00
_cell.angle_beta   90.00
_cell.angle_gamma   90.00
#
_symmetry.space_group_name_H-M   'P 1'
#
loop_
_entity.id
_entity.type
_entity.pdbx_description
1 polymer ?
#
loop_
_entity_poly.entity_id
_entity_poly.type
_entity_poly.pdbx_seq_one_letter_code
_entity_poly.pdbx_strand_id
1 'polypeptide(L)'
;MLAAAAWLLAASYLCATAQPVASPPVAGKAEPLAIGETFTLESAVLHETRRINVFLPPVYQESATGSFPVLYMPDGGVGEDFVHVAGLVQISVLNSTMRPFLLVGIENTQRRRDMTGPTKNAEDRKIAPQVGGSAAFREFLRKELMPEVRKRYRTTDETAIVGESLAGLFVVETFFLEPGLFDTYVAIDPSLWWNDQELVHSAA
;
A
#
# COMPACT_ATOMS: atom_id res chain seq x y z
N MET A 1 49.90 -85.97 28.81
CA MET A 1 49.55 -85.67 27.41
C MET A 1 48.59 -84.49 27.42
N LEU A 2 49.02 -83.27 27.13
CA LEU A 2 48.26 -82.04 27.10
C LEU A 2 47.86 -81.71 25.65
N ALA A 3 46.56 -81.59 25.36
CA ALA A 3 46.05 -81.18 24.06
C ALA A 3 45.81 -79.66 24.08
N ALA A 4 46.51 -78.91 23.26
CA ALA A 4 46.35 -77.49 23.09
C ALA A 4 45.22 -77.22 22.08
N ALA A 5 44.15 -76.51 22.50
CA ALA A 5 43.08 -76.05 21.62
C ALA A 5 43.44 -74.65 21.12
N ALA A 6 43.62 -74.50 19.82
CA ALA A 6 43.81 -73.18 19.15
C ALA A 6 42.51 -72.58 18.81
N TRP A 7 42.24 -71.36 19.33
CA TRP A 7 41.08 -70.52 18.97
C TRP A 7 41.45 -69.58 17.80
N LEU A 8 40.80 -69.79 16.65
CA LEU A 8 40.89 -68.89 15.52
C LEU A 8 39.86 -67.78 15.69
N LEU A 9 40.28 -66.54 15.99
CA LEU A 9 39.50 -65.36 15.98
C LEU A 9 39.33 -64.86 14.54
N ALA A 10 38.17 -65.06 13.95
CA ALA A 10 37.82 -64.47 12.68
C ALA A 10 37.43 -63.01 12.89
N ALA A 11 38.24 -62.03 12.51
CA ALA A 11 37.97 -60.63 12.49
C ALA A 11 37.07 -60.29 11.27
N SER A 12 35.76 -60.06 11.50
CA SER A 12 34.86 -59.61 10.47
C SER A 12 35.05 -58.09 10.27
N TYR A 13 35.70 -57.67 9.20
CA TYR A 13 35.77 -56.29 8.77
C TYR A 13 34.39 -55.90 8.23
N LEU A 14 33.59 -55.11 9.00
CA LEU A 14 32.45 -54.40 8.50
C LEU A 14 32.94 -53.27 7.57
N CYS A 15 32.77 -53.47 6.27
CA CYS A 15 32.98 -52.43 5.28
C CYS A 15 31.81 -51.44 5.42
N ALA A 16 32.00 -50.32 6.14
CA ALA A 16 31.05 -49.24 6.21
C ALA A 16 30.98 -48.58 4.83
N THR A 17 29.92 -48.86 4.10
CA THR A 17 29.61 -48.13 2.85
C THR A 17 29.33 -46.68 3.20
N ALA A 18 30.22 -45.76 2.85
CA ALA A 18 30.00 -44.34 2.98
C ALA A 18 28.76 -43.97 2.14
N GLN A 19 27.71 -43.48 2.81
CA GLN A 19 26.56 -42.93 2.10
C GLN A 19 27.00 -41.71 1.29
N PRO A 20 26.52 -41.55 0.05
CA PRO A 20 26.84 -40.38 -0.75
C PRO A 20 26.36 -39.14 0.00
N VAL A 21 27.27 -38.24 0.31
CA VAL A 21 26.95 -36.93 0.87
C VAL A 21 26.10 -36.20 -0.18
N ALA A 22 24.86 -35.88 0.17
CA ALA A 22 23.98 -35.11 -0.73
C ALA A 22 24.67 -33.79 -1.09
N SER A 23 24.77 -33.50 -2.37
CA SER A 23 25.30 -32.21 -2.84
C SER A 23 24.53 -31.08 -2.19
N PRO A 24 25.21 -30.00 -1.76
CA PRO A 24 24.54 -28.85 -1.18
C PRO A 24 23.49 -28.28 -2.17
N PRO A 25 22.35 -27.81 -1.69
CA PRO A 25 21.34 -27.24 -2.57
C PRO A 25 21.93 -26.05 -3.33
N VAL A 26 21.74 -26.03 -4.65
CA VAL A 26 22.16 -24.93 -5.50
C VAL A 26 21.10 -23.81 -5.30
N ALA A 27 21.47 -22.70 -4.69
CA ALA A 27 20.61 -21.55 -4.56
C ALA A 27 20.34 -20.92 -5.94
N GLY A 28 19.08 -20.69 -6.27
CA GLY A 28 18.69 -19.95 -7.46
C GLY A 28 19.15 -18.49 -7.41
N LYS A 29 19.18 -17.82 -8.55
CA LYS A 29 19.44 -16.38 -8.61
C LYS A 29 18.29 -15.62 -7.95
N ALA A 30 18.61 -14.63 -7.10
CA ALA A 30 17.59 -13.75 -6.53
C ALA A 30 16.92 -12.91 -7.65
N GLU A 31 15.58 -12.78 -7.58
CA GLU A 31 14.78 -11.98 -8.48
C GLU A 31 14.00 -10.93 -7.69
N PRO A 32 13.63 -9.79 -8.32
CA PRO A 32 12.81 -8.76 -7.67
C PRO A 32 11.44 -9.31 -7.26
N LEU A 33 10.98 -8.94 -6.06
CA LEU A 33 9.62 -9.18 -5.61
C LEU A 33 8.75 -7.97 -6.01
N ALA A 34 7.87 -8.11 -7.00
CA ALA A 34 6.94 -7.05 -7.39
C ALA A 34 5.65 -7.15 -6.57
N ILE A 35 5.22 -6.02 -5.99
CA ILE A 35 3.98 -5.90 -5.21
C ILE A 35 2.89 -5.10 -5.94
N GLY A 36 3.18 -4.54 -7.11
CA GLY A 36 2.25 -3.72 -7.87
C GLY A 36 2.93 -3.04 -9.05
N GLU A 37 2.29 -2.00 -9.54
CA GLU A 37 2.73 -1.19 -10.67
C GLU A 37 2.93 0.26 -10.24
N THR A 38 3.73 1.01 -10.99
CA THR A 38 3.90 2.45 -10.78
C THR A 38 3.84 3.20 -12.12
N PHE A 39 3.23 4.38 -12.10
CA PHE A 39 3.28 5.31 -13.24
C PHE A 39 3.39 6.75 -12.74
N THR A 40 3.77 7.65 -13.64
CA THR A 40 3.77 9.10 -13.38
C THR A 40 2.62 9.76 -14.12
N LEU A 41 2.07 10.81 -13.50
CA LEU A 41 1.02 11.65 -14.04
C LEU A 41 1.43 13.12 -13.93
N GLU A 42 1.56 13.79 -15.07
CA GLU A 42 1.76 15.24 -15.11
C GLU A 42 0.46 15.94 -14.76
N SER A 43 0.44 16.62 -13.63
CA SER A 43 -0.75 17.33 -13.16
C SER A 43 -0.75 18.78 -13.63
N ALA A 44 -1.75 19.15 -14.39
CA ALA A 44 -1.98 20.54 -14.76
C ALA A 44 -2.58 21.34 -13.58
N VAL A 45 -3.35 20.68 -12.71
CA VAL A 45 -3.94 21.29 -11.50
C VAL A 45 -2.89 21.63 -10.47
N LEU A 46 -1.95 20.70 -10.21
CA LEU A 46 -0.93 20.85 -9.17
C LEU A 46 0.38 21.44 -9.70
N HIS A 47 0.53 21.56 -11.04
CA HIS A 47 1.75 22.03 -11.73
C HIS A 47 3.01 21.22 -11.36
N GLU A 48 2.85 19.90 -11.22
CA GLU A 48 3.93 18.97 -10.87
C GLU A 48 3.65 17.56 -11.36
N THR A 49 4.69 16.72 -11.40
CA THR A 49 4.58 15.30 -11.71
C THR A 49 4.24 14.54 -10.42
N ARG A 50 3.22 13.70 -10.48
CA ARG A 50 2.85 12.79 -9.37
C ARG A 50 3.22 11.36 -9.71
N ARG A 51 3.76 10.64 -8.73
CA ARG A 51 3.95 9.20 -8.80
C ARG A 51 2.74 8.51 -8.19
N ILE A 52 2.23 7.54 -8.93
CA ILE A 52 1.06 6.76 -8.55
C ILE A 52 1.47 5.29 -8.48
N ASN A 53 1.22 4.65 -7.36
CA ASN A 53 1.49 3.25 -7.12
C ASN A 53 0.17 2.48 -7.08
N VAL A 54 0.09 1.34 -7.76
CA VAL A 54 -1.16 0.57 -7.87
C VAL A 54 -0.91 -0.87 -7.48
N PHE A 55 -1.66 -1.34 -6.47
CA PHE A 55 -1.74 -2.76 -6.13
C PHE A 55 -2.98 -3.34 -6.81
N LEU A 56 -2.79 -4.42 -7.55
CA LEU A 56 -3.86 -5.19 -8.19
C LEU A 56 -4.06 -6.48 -7.40
N PRO A 57 -5.26 -6.76 -6.88
CA PRO A 57 -5.51 -8.00 -6.15
C PRO A 57 -5.33 -9.21 -7.09
N PRO A 58 -4.90 -10.39 -6.60
CA PRO A 58 -4.64 -11.57 -7.45
C PRO A 58 -5.78 -11.90 -8.40
N VAL A 59 -7.03 -11.80 -7.93
CA VAL A 59 -8.23 -12.04 -8.74
C VAL A 59 -8.36 -11.09 -9.95
N TYR A 60 -7.69 -9.95 -9.95
CA TYR A 60 -7.64 -9.04 -11.10
C TYR A 60 -6.95 -9.69 -12.31
N GLN A 61 -5.90 -10.47 -12.07
CA GLN A 61 -5.18 -11.21 -13.11
C GLN A 61 -5.93 -12.47 -13.55
N GLU A 62 -6.63 -13.10 -12.63
CA GLU A 62 -7.41 -14.33 -12.90
C GLU A 62 -8.66 -14.08 -13.73
N SER A 63 -9.24 -12.87 -13.65
CA SER A 63 -10.45 -12.49 -14.39
C SER A 63 -10.12 -11.55 -15.55
N ALA A 64 -10.33 -12.00 -16.79
CA ALA A 64 -10.11 -11.17 -17.97
C ALA A 64 -11.11 -10.00 -18.11
N THR A 65 -12.30 -10.11 -17.54
CA THR A 65 -13.43 -9.18 -17.72
C THR A 65 -13.93 -8.54 -16.42
N GLY A 66 -13.46 -9.02 -15.26
CA GLY A 66 -13.88 -8.50 -13.96
C GLY A 66 -13.45 -7.06 -13.76
N SER A 67 -14.35 -6.21 -13.25
CA SER A 67 -14.09 -4.85 -12.83
C SER A 67 -14.17 -4.76 -11.31
N PHE A 68 -13.35 -3.89 -10.71
CA PHE A 68 -13.16 -3.83 -9.26
C PHE A 68 -13.30 -2.39 -8.75
N PRO A 69 -13.81 -2.18 -7.55
CA PRO A 69 -13.81 -0.87 -6.91
C PRO A 69 -12.38 -0.39 -6.62
N VAL A 70 -12.23 0.92 -6.45
CA VAL A 70 -10.92 1.55 -6.24
C VAL A 70 -10.84 2.17 -4.85
N LEU A 71 -9.80 1.79 -4.09
CA LEU A 71 -9.41 2.44 -2.85
C LEU A 71 -8.27 3.41 -3.12
N TYR A 72 -8.53 4.70 -3.01
CA TYR A 72 -7.52 5.74 -3.11
C TYR A 72 -6.86 6.00 -1.76
N MET A 73 -5.56 6.28 -1.78
CA MET A 73 -4.77 6.47 -0.57
C MET A 73 -3.71 7.57 -0.78
N PRO A 74 -3.86 8.74 -0.17
CA PRO A 74 -2.73 9.64 0.08
C PRO A 74 -1.67 8.92 0.95
N ASP A 75 -0.46 9.47 1.05
CA ASP A 75 0.68 8.78 1.68
C ASP A 75 0.99 7.43 1.00
N GLY A 76 0.81 7.39 -0.33
CA GLY A 76 0.85 6.18 -1.14
C GLY A 76 2.20 5.87 -1.78
N GLY A 77 3.29 6.44 -1.29
CA GLY A 77 4.65 6.10 -1.72
C GLY A 77 5.11 4.74 -1.19
N VAL A 78 6.05 4.11 -1.88
CA VAL A 78 6.66 2.84 -1.42
C VAL A 78 7.41 3.02 -0.10
N GLY A 79 7.97 4.20 0.14
CA GLY A 79 8.59 4.59 1.42
C GLY A 79 7.60 5.19 2.44
N GLU A 80 6.32 5.19 2.13
CA GLU A 80 5.21 5.66 2.96
C GLU A 80 4.32 4.45 3.32
N ASP A 81 3.00 4.59 3.33
CA ASP A 81 2.09 3.54 3.81
C ASP A 81 1.63 2.55 2.74
N PHE A 82 2.01 2.74 1.48
CA PHE A 82 1.53 1.90 0.37
C PHE A 82 1.74 0.40 0.61
N VAL A 83 2.94 0.00 1.03
CA VAL A 83 3.28 -1.42 1.24
C VAL A 83 2.46 -2.03 2.38
N HIS A 84 2.25 -1.27 3.46
CA HIS A 84 1.48 -1.70 4.63
C HIS A 84 0.01 -1.93 4.25
N VAL A 85 -0.60 -0.96 3.56
CA VAL A 85 -2.02 -1.03 3.17
C VAL A 85 -2.23 -2.07 2.07
N ALA A 86 -1.32 -2.20 1.10
CA ALA A 86 -1.38 -3.27 0.10
C ALA A 86 -1.36 -4.66 0.74
N GLY A 87 -0.51 -4.88 1.76
CA GLY A 87 -0.48 -6.13 2.54
C GLY A 87 -1.78 -6.38 3.32
N LEU A 88 -2.36 -5.34 3.93
CA LEU A 88 -3.66 -5.44 4.61
C LEU A 88 -4.79 -5.78 3.63
N VAL A 89 -4.85 -5.13 2.47
CA VAL A 89 -5.83 -5.45 1.43
C VAL A 89 -5.65 -6.89 0.96
N GLN A 90 -4.42 -7.30 0.67
CA GLN A 90 -4.12 -8.66 0.22
C GLN A 90 -4.61 -9.71 1.21
N ILE A 91 -4.22 -9.60 2.48
CA ILE A 91 -4.58 -10.62 3.48
C ILE A 91 -6.09 -10.61 3.78
N SER A 92 -6.73 -9.44 3.77
CA SER A 92 -8.16 -9.31 4.01
C SER A 92 -8.99 -9.94 2.88
N VAL A 93 -8.56 -9.77 1.63
CA VAL A 93 -9.17 -10.42 0.47
C VAL A 93 -8.98 -11.94 0.54
N LEU A 94 -7.78 -12.43 0.84
CA LEU A 94 -7.49 -13.86 0.98
C LEU A 94 -8.35 -14.52 2.06
N ASN A 95 -8.57 -13.85 3.18
CA ASN A 95 -9.38 -14.32 4.29
C ASN A 95 -10.88 -14.08 4.10
N SER A 96 -11.30 -13.54 2.94
CA SER A 96 -12.71 -13.21 2.64
C SER A 96 -13.35 -12.24 3.65
N THR A 97 -12.56 -11.42 4.33
CA THR A 97 -13.02 -10.37 5.24
C THR A 97 -13.20 -9.03 4.54
N MET A 98 -12.67 -8.91 3.32
CA MET A 98 -12.82 -7.77 2.44
C MET A 98 -13.01 -8.26 1.02
N ARG A 99 -13.89 -7.61 0.26
CA ARG A 99 -13.96 -7.86 -1.19
C ARG A 99 -12.76 -7.24 -1.91
N PRO A 100 -12.40 -7.73 -3.11
CA PRO A 100 -11.25 -7.21 -3.84
C PRO A 100 -11.42 -5.74 -4.25
N PHE A 101 -10.39 -4.92 -3.97
CA PHE A 101 -10.22 -3.54 -4.42
C PHE A 101 -8.88 -3.40 -5.14
N LEU A 102 -8.83 -2.49 -6.13
CA LEU A 102 -7.57 -1.90 -6.54
C LEU A 102 -7.16 -0.87 -5.47
N LEU A 103 -5.90 -0.90 -5.02
CA LEU A 103 -5.36 0.17 -4.19
C LEU A 103 -4.56 1.12 -5.08
N VAL A 104 -4.91 2.40 -5.04
CA VAL A 104 -4.24 3.48 -5.76
C VAL A 104 -3.60 4.42 -4.76
N GLY A 105 -2.30 4.28 -4.56
CA GLY A 105 -1.49 5.11 -3.68
C GLY A 105 -0.94 6.33 -4.41
N ILE A 106 -1.08 7.50 -3.82
CA ILE A 106 -0.56 8.77 -4.32
C ILE A 106 0.67 9.15 -3.48
N GLU A 107 1.86 9.06 -4.07
CA GLU A 107 3.10 9.44 -3.40
C GLU A 107 3.13 10.95 -3.12
N ASN A 108 3.60 11.33 -1.94
CA ASN A 108 3.68 12.73 -1.56
C ASN A 108 4.80 13.46 -2.30
N THR A 109 4.53 14.69 -2.68
CA THR A 109 5.52 15.70 -3.03
C THR A 109 5.60 16.75 -1.93
N GLN A 110 4.48 17.32 -1.55
CA GLN A 110 4.35 18.29 -0.47
C GLN A 110 3.16 17.92 0.44
N ARG A 111 3.36 16.89 1.26
CA ARG A 111 2.31 16.28 2.08
C ARG A 111 1.45 17.30 2.83
N ARG A 112 2.08 18.28 3.50
CA ARG A 112 1.35 19.24 4.33
C ARG A 112 0.56 20.25 3.51
N ARG A 113 1.04 20.63 2.33
CA ARG A 113 0.27 21.44 1.39
C ARG A 113 -1.00 20.70 0.97
N ASP A 114 -0.86 19.44 0.55
CA ASP A 114 -1.93 18.68 -0.10
C ASP A 114 -2.99 18.19 0.90
N MET A 115 -2.57 17.89 2.14
CA MET A 115 -3.45 17.27 3.14
C MET A 115 -4.14 18.28 4.07
N THR A 116 -3.87 19.58 3.92
CA THR A 116 -4.43 20.60 4.82
C THR A 116 -5.24 21.64 4.07
N GLY A 117 -6.36 22.05 4.67
CA GLY A 117 -7.10 23.22 4.26
C GLY A 117 -6.40 24.52 4.69
N PRO A 118 -6.91 25.69 4.25
CA PRO A 118 -6.43 26.99 4.72
C PRO A 118 -6.45 27.08 6.24
N THR A 119 -5.44 27.79 6.81
CA THR A 119 -5.39 28.02 8.25
C THR A 119 -5.22 29.49 8.59
N LYS A 120 -5.84 29.93 9.67
CA LYS A 120 -5.66 31.25 10.30
C LYS A 120 -4.62 31.17 11.41
N ASN A 121 -4.34 29.96 11.93
CA ASN A 121 -3.37 29.74 13.00
C ASN A 121 -1.94 29.96 12.49
N ALA A 122 -1.18 30.84 13.16
CA ALA A 122 0.19 31.15 12.80
C ALA A 122 1.16 29.97 13.08
N GLU A 123 0.87 29.14 14.08
CA GLU A 123 1.68 27.96 14.41
C GLU A 123 1.59 26.89 13.33
N ASP A 124 0.40 26.67 12.75
CA ASP A 124 0.23 25.75 11.64
C ASP A 124 1.11 26.12 10.44
N ARG A 125 1.24 27.43 10.17
CA ARG A 125 2.07 27.93 9.06
C ARG A 125 3.57 27.76 9.29
N LYS A 126 3.99 27.53 10.54
CA LYS A 126 5.40 27.23 10.85
C LYS A 126 5.78 25.78 10.60
N ILE A 127 4.79 24.89 10.51
CA ILE A 127 5.02 23.46 10.37
C ILE A 127 5.62 23.09 9.01
N ALA A 128 5.26 23.82 7.96
CA ALA A 128 5.76 23.61 6.60
C ALA A 128 5.79 24.90 5.79
N PRO A 129 6.66 24.99 4.78
CA PRO A 129 6.72 26.16 3.90
C PRO A 129 5.40 26.43 3.14
N GLN A 130 4.65 25.36 2.84
CA GLN A 130 3.39 25.43 2.13
C GLN A 130 2.35 24.57 2.84
N VAL A 131 1.16 25.14 3.04
CA VAL A 131 -0.03 24.52 3.63
C VAL A 131 -1.27 25.05 2.93
N GLY A 132 -2.44 24.43 3.12
CA GLY A 132 -3.71 24.95 2.66
C GLY A 132 -4.07 24.63 1.21
N GLY A 133 -3.49 23.57 0.63
CA GLY A 133 -3.69 23.16 -0.76
C GLY A 133 -4.69 22.03 -0.98
N SER A 134 -5.42 21.58 0.06
CA SER A 134 -6.32 20.43 -0.02
C SER A 134 -7.40 20.56 -1.11
N ALA A 135 -7.87 21.77 -1.38
CA ALA A 135 -8.84 22.01 -2.47
C ALA A 135 -8.26 21.67 -3.86
N ALA A 136 -7.03 22.10 -4.14
CA ALA A 136 -6.34 21.76 -5.39
C ALA A 136 -6.07 20.26 -5.46
N PHE A 137 -5.74 19.61 -4.34
CA PHE A 137 -5.53 18.18 -4.32
C PHE A 137 -6.83 17.39 -4.57
N ARG A 138 -8.00 17.81 -4.04
CA ARG A 138 -9.30 17.25 -4.40
C ARG A 138 -9.61 17.43 -5.90
N GLU A 139 -9.30 18.60 -6.43
CA GLU A 139 -9.49 18.87 -7.86
C GLU A 139 -8.61 17.95 -8.74
N PHE A 140 -7.36 17.76 -8.38
CA PHE A 140 -6.45 16.79 -9.03
C PHE A 140 -7.03 15.36 -8.99
N LEU A 141 -7.48 14.90 -7.83
CA LEU A 141 -8.12 13.58 -7.71
C LEU A 141 -9.29 13.43 -8.69
N ARG A 142 -10.21 14.39 -8.66
CA ARG A 142 -11.44 14.34 -9.47
C ARG A 142 -11.19 14.48 -10.97
N LYS A 143 -10.35 15.45 -11.38
CA LYS A 143 -10.21 15.81 -12.79
C LYS A 143 -9.13 15.06 -13.53
N GLU A 144 -8.12 14.58 -12.83
CA GLU A 144 -6.93 14.00 -13.45
C GLU A 144 -6.71 12.53 -13.04
N LEU A 145 -6.56 12.25 -11.76
CA LEU A 145 -6.20 10.90 -11.31
C LEU A 145 -7.32 9.88 -11.53
N MET A 146 -8.54 10.16 -11.05
CA MET A 146 -9.65 9.21 -11.19
C MET A 146 -9.97 8.86 -12.65
N PRO A 147 -10.03 9.82 -13.59
CA PRO A 147 -10.19 9.51 -15.00
C PRO A 147 -9.04 8.67 -15.58
N GLU A 148 -7.80 8.96 -15.19
CA GLU A 148 -6.64 8.19 -15.69
C GLU A 148 -6.64 6.75 -15.15
N VAL A 149 -7.02 6.54 -13.87
CA VAL A 149 -7.17 5.20 -13.28
C VAL A 149 -8.25 4.40 -14.03
N ARG A 150 -9.41 4.99 -14.29
CA ARG A 150 -10.49 4.34 -15.06
C ARG A 150 -10.07 3.98 -16.48
N LYS A 151 -9.23 4.79 -17.11
CA LYS A 151 -8.70 4.52 -18.45
C LYS A 151 -7.69 3.36 -18.47
N ARG A 152 -6.89 3.20 -17.42
CA ARG A 152 -5.81 2.19 -17.32
C ARG A 152 -6.30 0.84 -16.84
N TYR A 153 -7.27 0.84 -15.93
CA TYR A 153 -7.65 -0.35 -15.18
C TYR A 153 -9.15 -0.66 -15.32
N ARG A 154 -9.48 -1.93 -15.17
CA ARG A 154 -10.87 -2.38 -15.12
C ARG A 154 -11.48 -2.04 -13.76
N THR A 155 -12.15 -0.91 -13.68
CA THR A 155 -12.76 -0.40 -12.46
C THR A 155 -14.29 -0.41 -12.56
N THR A 156 -14.95 -0.53 -11.41
CA THR A 156 -16.34 -0.12 -11.24
C THR A 156 -16.40 1.38 -10.98
N ASP A 157 -17.61 1.93 -10.87
CA ASP A 157 -17.78 3.34 -10.47
C ASP A 157 -17.57 3.55 -8.98
N GLU A 158 -17.58 2.47 -8.17
CA GLU A 158 -17.43 2.55 -6.73
C GLU A 158 -15.99 2.94 -6.33
N THR A 159 -15.91 3.93 -5.46
CA THR A 159 -14.66 4.51 -4.98
C THR A 159 -14.63 4.67 -3.46
N ALA A 160 -13.47 4.45 -2.89
CA ALA A 160 -13.22 4.71 -1.48
C ALA A 160 -11.92 5.51 -1.31
N ILE A 161 -11.81 6.21 -0.20
CA ILE A 161 -10.57 6.86 0.22
C ILE A 161 -10.22 6.48 1.64
N VAL A 162 -8.94 6.23 1.91
CA VAL A 162 -8.39 5.99 3.25
C VAL A 162 -7.21 6.91 3.50
N GLY A 163 -7.10 7.42 4.73
CA GLY A 163 -5.96 8.22 5.17
C GLY A 163 -5.80 8.22 6.67
N GLU A 164 -4.55 8.35 7.11
CA GLU A 164 -4.15 8.42 8.51
C GLU A 164 -3.56 9.79 8.82
N SER A 165 -3.73 10.28 10.06
CA SER A 165 -3.15 11.54 10.54
C SER A 165 -3.58 12.74 9.67
N LEU A 166 -2.66 13.45 8.99
CA LEU A 166 -3.00 14.55 8.07
C LEU A 166 -3.77 14.07 6.84
N ALA A 167 -3.49 12.87 6.32
CA ALA A 167 -4.31 12.27 5.27
C ALA A 167 -5.72 11.93 5.79
N GLY A 168 -5.85 11.54 7.06
CA GLY A 168 -7.14 11.40 7.73
C GLY A 168 -7.90 12.71 7.84
N LEU A 169 -7.19 13.82 8.16
CA LEU A 169 -7.78 15.17 8.13
C LEU A 169 -8.32 15.51 6.74
N PHE A 170 -7.53 15.26 5.68
CA PHE A 170 -7.96 15.47 4.30
C PHE A 170 -9.22 14.65 3.94
N VAL A 171 -9.28 13.39 4.41
CA VAL A 171 -10.45 12.53 4.21
C VAL A 171 -11.69 13.12 4.87
N VAL A 172 -11.58 13.55 6.14
CA VAL A 172 -12.71 14.18 6.87
C VAL A 172 -13.12 15.50 6.23
N GLU A 173 -12.17 16.38 5.89
CA GLU A 173 -12.45 17.63 5.19
C GLU A 173 -13.16 17.39 3.86
N THR A 174 -12.69 16.39 3.09
CA THR A 174 -13.31 16.02 1.80
C THR A 174 -14.75 15.52 1.99
N PHE A 175 -14.99 14.70 3.01
CA PHE A 175 -16.35 14.24 3.33
C PHE A 175 -17.31 15.39 3.61
N PHE A 176 -16.87 16.42 4.32
CA PHE A 176 -17.74 17.58 4.61
C PHE A 176 -17.92 18.52 3.42
N LEU A 177 -16.87 18.75 2.64
CA LEU A 177 -16.91 19.74 1.56
C LEU A 177 -17.42 19.18 0.22
N GLU A 178 -17.09 17.92 -0.06
CA GLU A 178 -17.39 17.24 -1.32
C GLU A 178 -17.83 15.78 -1.08
N PRO A 179 -18.93 15.54 -0.34
CA PRO A 179 -19.35 14.20 0.09
C PRO A 179 -19.64 13.24 -1.07
N GLY A 180 -19.87 13.75 -2.27
CA GLY A 180 -20.08 12.94 -3.48
C GLY A 180 -18.79 12.59 -4.24
N LEU A 181 -17.60 12.93 -3.72
CA LEU A 181 -16.35 12.61 -4.42
C LEU A 181 -15.99 11.13 -4.30
N PHE A 182 -16.32 10.51 -3.17
CA PHE A 182 -16.14 9.07 -2.93
C PHE A 182 -17.43 8.47 -2.33
N ASP A 183 -17.60 7.15 -2.49
CA ASP A 183 -18.71 6.42 -1.87
C ASP A 183 -18.42 6.05 -0.43
N THR A 184 -17.13 5.88 -0.08
CA THR A 184 -16.69 5.49 1.26
C THR A 184 -15.48 6.31 1.69
N TYR A 185 -15.51 6.77 2.94
CA TYR A 185 -14.47 7.56 3.58
C TYR A 185 -13.97 6.87 4.84
N VAL A 186 -12.67 6.59 4.90
CA VAL A 186 -12.01 5.96 6.06
C VAL A 186 -10.92 6.88 6.57
N ALA A 187 -11.16 7.53 7.71
CA ALA A 187 -10.19 8.38 8.38
C ALA A 187 -9.67 7.68 9.63
N ILE A 188 -8.37 7.49 9.73
CA ILE A 188 -7.70 6.83 10.84
C ILE A 188 -6.92 7.90 11.61
N ASP A 189 -7.24 8.08 12.87
CA ASP A 189 -6.61 9.05 13.79
C ASP A 189 -6.38 10.44 13.14
N PRO A 190 -7.46 11.06 12.58
CA PRO A 190 -7.34 12.28 11.79
C PRO A 190 -6.80 13.44 12.61
N SER A 191 -5.90 14.25 12.02
CA SER A 191 -5.28 15.42 12.66
C SER A 191 -6.26 16.59 12.82
N LEU A 192 -7.36 16.38 13.55
CA LEU A 192 -8.44 17.35 13.73
C LEU A 192 -8.05 18.60 14.54
N TRP A 193 -6.82 18.65 15.07
CA TRP A 193 -6.26 19.81 15.74
C TRP A 193 -5.92 20.96 14.78
N TRP A 194 -5.86 20.72 13.47
CA TRP A 194 -5.57 21.71 12.44
C TRP A 194 -6.51 22.92 12.50
N ASN A 195 -5.96 24.12 12.28
CA ASN A 195 -6.66 25.39 12.27
C ASN A 195 -7.56 25.60 13.51
N ASP A 196 -6.99 25.36 14.70
CA ASP A 196 -7.68 25.47 15.98
C ASP A 196 -8.97 24.61 16.04
N GLN A 197 -8.96 23.43 15.42
CA GLN A 197 -10.11 22.51 15.36
C GLN A 197 -11.34 23.08 14.61
N GLU A 198 -11.13 24.05 13.71
CA GLU A 198 -12.24 24.70 12.98
C GLU A 198 -13.15 23.68 12.27
N LEU A 199 -12.58 22.59 11.73
CA LEU A 199 -13.37 21.55 11.08
C LEU A 199 -14.34 20.86 12.06
N VAL A 200 -13.91 20.61 13.29
CA VAL A 200 -14.75 20.02 14.35
C VAL A 200 -15.85 20.98 14.77
N HIS A 201 -15.51 22.26 14.96
CA HIS A 201 -16.47 23.28 15.36
C HIS A 201 -17.49 23.60 14.27
N SER A 202 -17.13 23.50 13.00
CA SER A 202 -18.04 23.74 11.87
C SER A 202 -18.97 22.56 11.58
N ALA A 203 -18.68 21.37 12.10
CA ALA A 203 -19.48 20.16 11.94
C ALA A 203 -20.56 19.99 13.04
N ALA A 204 -20.50 20.78 14.11
CA ALA A 204 -21.46 20.76 15.22
C ALA A 204 -22.60 21.76 14.99
#